data_5221ca26c12ee2301e91d59ee28d50f9
#
_entry.id   5221ca26c12ee2301e91d59ee28d50f9
#
_cell.length_a   1.000
_cell.length_b   1.000
_cell.length_c   1.000
_cell.angle_alpha   90.00
_cell.angle_beta   90.00
_cell.angle_gamma   90.00
#
_symmetry.space_group_name_H-M   'P 1'
#
loop_
_entity.id
_entity.type
_entity.pdbx_description
1 polymer ?
#
loop_
_entity_poly.entity_id
_entity_poly.type
_entity_poly.pdbx_seq_one_letter_code
_entity_poly.pdbx_strand_id
1 'polypeptide(L)'
;MVKSNRTLQETRTSLPPADVVAKAKEFFSGRQGIYSAFLDMEGPNWASFRGQGGEELVIAATPGEQGATLVTGSTYLFDMQVARFFSTLPSASEAAAVPAEVSA
;
A
#
# COMPACT_ATOMS: atom_id res chain seq x y z
N MET A 1 -12.90 -25.92 6.88
CA MET A 1 -11.83 -25.44 6.61
C MET A 1 -11.61 -24.08 7.07
N VAL A 2 -10.60 -23.82 7.48
CA VAL A 2 -10.35 -22.55 7.95
C VAL A 2 -10.13 -21.64 6.83
N LYS A 3 -10.84 -20.58 6.85
CA LYS A 3 -10.64 -19.62 5.90
C LYS A 3 -9.49 -18.85 6.24
N SER A 4 -8.85 -18.42 5.26
CA SER A 4 -7.80 -17.48 5.44
C SER A 4 -8.36 -16.24 6.09
N ASN A 5 -7.69 -15.71 7.06
CA ASN A 5 -8.07 -14.46 7.66
C ASN A 5 -7.42 -13.29 6.97
N ARG A 6 -6.93 -13.52 5.79
CA ARG A 6 -6.28 -12.50 5.02
C ARG A 6 -7.30 -11.49 4.54
N THR A 7 -6.98 -10.22 4.63
CA THR A 7 -7.85 -9.17 4.13
C THR A 7 -7.18 -8.46 2.98
N LEU A 8 -8.00 -7.89 2.12
CA LEU A 8 -7.54 -7.14 0.98
C LEU A 8 -8.10 -5.73 1.05
N GLN A 9 -7.24 -4.75 0.99
CA GLN A 9 -7.64 -3.35 0.95
C GLN A 9 -7.13 -2.74 -0.34
N GLU A 10 -7.84 -1.74 -0.83
CA GLU A 10 -7.46 -1.07 -2.07
C GLU A 10 -7.57 0.42 -1.89
N THR A 11 -6.70 1.15 -2.58
CA THR A 11 -6.81 2.58 -2.67
C THR A 11 -6.20 3.04 -3.98
N ARG A 12 -6.36 4.31 -4.28
CA ARG A 12 -5.80 4.91 -5.48
C ARG A 12 -4.98 6.11 -5.09
N THR A 13 -3.89 6.31 -5.80
CA THR A 13 -3.02 7.41 -5.47
C THR A 13 -2.48 8.03 -6.75
N SER A 14 -2.02 9.26 -6.64
CA SER A 14 -1.38 9.94 -7.76
C SER A 14 0.07 9.56 -7.93
N LEU A 15 0.66 8.83 -6.97
CA LEU A 15 2.05 8.43 -7.08
C LEU A 15 2.23 7.34 -8.12
N PRO A 16 3.33 7.34 -8.85
CA PRO A 16 3.62 6.22 -9.74
C PRO A 16 3.80 4.92 -8.96
N PRO A 17 3.56 3.78 -9.60
CA PRO A 17 3.67 2.50 -8.89
C PRO A 17 5.01 2.28 -8.19
N ALA A 18 6.11 2.63 -8.84
CA ALA A 18 7.42 2.41 -8.22
C ALA A 18 7.56 3.24 -6.96
N ASP A 19 6.99 4.44 -6.94
CA ASP A 19 7.07 5.29 -5.76
C ASP A 19 6.23 4.74 -4.63
N VAL A 20 5.09 4.12 -4.94
CA VAL A 20 4.26 3.49 -3.91
C VAL A 20 5.04 2.37 -3.23
N VAL A 21 5.70 1.54 -4.01
CA VAL A 21 6.46 0.43 -3.44
C VAL A 21 7.62 0.95 -2.60
N ALA A 22 8.29 2.00 -3.08
CA ALA A 22 9.39 2.59 -2.32
C ALA A 22 8.90 3.15 -0.98
N LYS A 23 7.74 3.81 -0.99
CA LYS A 23 7.17 4.33 0.25
C LYS A 23 6.76 3.21 1.17
N ALA A 24 6.26 2.11 0.63
CA ALA A 24 5.88 0.98 1.47
C ALA A 24 7.11 0.40 2.17
N LYS A 25 8.21 0.26 1.44
CA LYS A 25 9.41 -0.26 2.07
C LYS A 25 9.88 0.64 3.20
N GLU A 26 9.81 1.95 2.97
CA GLU A 26 10.21 2.90 3.99
C GLU A 26 9.27 2.85 5.20
N PHE A 27 7.97 2.83 4.92
CA PHE A 27 6.98 2.88 5.98
C PHE A 27 7.05 1.65 6.89
N PHE A 28 7.04 0.47 6.29
CA PHE A 28 6.95 -0.75 7.10
C PHE A 28 8.28 -1.12 7.73
N SER A 29 9.37 -0.91 7.03
CA SER A 29 10.68 -1.23 7.60
C SER A 29 11.14 -0.24 8.64
N GLY A 30 10.59 0.96 8.61
CA GLY A 30 10.96 1.97 9.58
C GLY A 30 10.22 1.90 10.89
N ARG A 31 9.23 1.04 11.00
CA ARG A 31 8.47 0.97 12.25
C ARG A 31 9.23 0.16 13.27
N GLN A 32 8.87 0.33 14.51
CA GLN A 32 9.56 -0.35 15.59
C GLN A 32 8.58 -1.10 16.45
N GLY A 33 9.11 -2.00 17.27
CA GLY A 33 8.31 -2.75 18.22
C GLY A 33 7.51 -3.83 17.52
N ILE A 34 6.32 -4.09 18.05
CA ILE A 34 5.52 -5.20 17.56
C ILE A 34 4.98 -4.94 16.16
N TYR A 35 5.08 -3.70 15.68
CA TYR A 35 4.60 -3.39 14.34
C TYR A 35 5.72 -3.35 13.31
N SER A 36 6.91 -3.77 13.68
CA SER A 36 8.00 -3.87 12.73
C SER A 36 7.70 -4.92 11.68
N ALA A 37 8.07 -4.64 10.47
CA ALA A 37 7.92 -5.60 9.40
C ALA A 37 9.19 -5.57 8.58
N PHE A 38 9.63 -6.75 8.16
CA PHE A 38 10.85 -6.88 7.40
C PHE A 38 10.54 -7.20 5.96
N LEU A 39 11.25 -6.58 5.05
CA LEU A 39 11.08 -6.87 3.64
C LEU A 39 11.43 -8.33 3.40
N ASP A 40 10.50 -9.06 2.82
CA ASP A 40 10.66 -10.47 2.57
C ASP A 40 11.02 -10.71 1.11
N MET A 41 10.18 -10.25 0.21
CA MET A 41 10.42 -10.36 -1.22
C MET A 41 9.93 -9.12 -1.90
N GLU A 42 10.41 -8.89 -3.11
CA GLU A 42 9.93 -7.73 -3.87
C GLU A 42 10.07 -7.99 -5.35
N GLY A 43 9.27 -7.27 -6.10
CA GLY A 43 9.34 -7.24 -7.54
C GLY A 43 9.23 -5.80 -8.02
N PRO A 44 9.06 -5.59 -9.32
CA PRO A 44 9.02 -4.22 -9.83
C PRO A 44 7.85 -3.41 -9.28
N ASN A 45 6.72 -4.06 -9.04
CA ASN A 45 5.52 -3.35 -8.64
C ASN A 45 4.92 -3.87 -7.34
N TRP A 46 5.69 -4.58 -6.54
CA TRP A 46 5.16 -5.11 -5.30
C TRP A 46 6.28 -5.41 -4.33
N ALA A 47 5.92 -5.48 -3.06
CA ALA A 47 6.85 -5.88 -2.02
C ALA A 47 6.06 -6.59 -0.94
N SER A 48 6.66 -7.63 -0.37
CA SER A 48 6.03 -8.34 0.73
C SER A 48 6.88 -8.20 1.99
N PHE A 49 6.20 -8.20 3.12
CA PHE A 49 6.82 -7.95 4.41
C PHE A 49 6.32 -8.97 5.41
N ARG A 50 7.16 -9.29 6.39
CA ARG A 50 6.79 -10.18 7.47
C ARG A 50 7.04 -9.51 8.81
N GLY A 51 6.10 -9.67 9.71
CA GLY A 51 6.28 -9.19 11.07
C GLY A 51 6.86 -10.24 11.96
N GLN A 52 7.14 -9.85 13.20
CA GLN A 52 7.81 -10.74 14.15
C GLN A 52 6.88 -11.82 14.67
N GLY A 53 5.58 -11.60 14.66
CA GLY A 53 4.64 -12.56 15.19
C GLY A 53 3.94 -13.40 14.14
N GLY A 54 4.51 -13.45 12.93
CA GLY A 54 3.88 -14.21 11.86
C GLY A 54 2.99 -13.38 10.98
N GLU A 55 2.90 -12.09 11.22
CA GLU A 55 2.12 -11.22 10.36
C GLU A 55 2.76 -11.15 8.99
N GLU A 56 1.93 -10.87 8.01
CA GLU A 56 2.39 -10.86 6.63
C GLU A 56 1.58 -9.85 5.85
N LEU A 57 2.24 -9.16 4.93
CA LEU A 57 1.50 -8.27 4.05
C LEU A 57 2.21 -8.12 2.72
N VAL A 58 1.42 -7.83 1.70
CA VAL A 58 1.92 -7.58 0.36
C VAL A 58 1.32 -6.28 -0.12
N ILE A 59 2.17 -5.36 -0.54
CA ILE A 59 1.73 -4.12 -1.16
C ILE A 59 2.05 -4.23 -2.63
N ALA A 60 1.04 -4.03 -3.47
CA ALA A 60 1.23 -4.05 -4.92
C ALA A 60 0.64 -2.77 -5.49
N ALA A 61 1.24 -2.30 -6.57
CA ALA A 61 0.81 -1.07 -7.21
C ALA A 61 0.87 -1.25 -8.71
N THR A 62 -0.24 -0.93 -9.38
CA THR A 62 -0.31 -1.06 -10.83
C THR A 62 -0.92 0.20 -11.42
N PRO A 63 -0.61 0.50 -12.69
CA PRO A 63 -1.23 1.64 -13.33
C PRO A 63 -2.74 1.45 -13.38
N GLY A 64 -3.45 2.49 -13.03
CA GLY A 64 -4.90 2.47 -13.09
C GLY A 64 -5.39 3.44 -14.13
N GLU A 65 -6.64 3.84 -13.99
CA GLU A 65 -7.26 4.73 -14.94
C GLU A 65 -6.85 6.16 -14.70
N GLN A 66 -6.78 6.92 -15.76
CA GLN A 66 -6.57 8.36 -15.68
C GLN A 66 -5.28 8.74 -14.97
N GLY A 67 -4.26 7.94 -15.17
CA GLY A 67 -2.98 8.25 -14.59
C GLY A 67 -2.85 7.94 -13.13
N ALA A 68 -3.90 7.42 -12.52
CA ALA A 68 -3.82 7.03 -11.12
C ALA A 68 -3.15 5.67 -11.00
N THR A 69 -2.71 5.37 -9.80
CA THR A 69 -2.13 4.08 -9.47
C THR A 69 -3.09 3.35 -8.55
N LEU A 70 -3.39 2.11 -8.89
CA LEU A 70 -4.18 1.26 -8.01
C LEU A 70 -3.25 0.56 -7.05
N VAL A 71 -3.50 0.70 -5.77
CA VAL A 71 -2.67 0.11 -4.73
C VAL A 71 -3.50 -0.90 -3.98
N THR A 72 -2.96 -2.10 -3.84
CA THR A 72 -3.62 -3.13 -3.05
C THR A 72 -2.73 -3.52 -1.89
N GLY A 73 -3.36 -3.81 -0.77
CA GLY A 73 -2.67 -4.31 0.40
C GLY A 73 -3.34 -5.57 0.87
N SER A 74 -2.66 -6.69 0.73
CA SER A 74 -3.16 -7.98 1.18
C SER A 74 -2.40 -8.35 2.44
N THR A 75 -3.11 -8.62 3.53
CA THR A 75 -2.42 -8.81 4.79
C THR A 75 -3.07 -9.85 5.65
N TYR A 76 -2.26 -10.45 6.49
CA TYR A 76 -2.68 -11.31 7.59
C TYR A 76 -2.24 -10.60 8.86
N LEU A 77 -3.22 -10.11 9.61
CA LEU A 77 -3.02 -9.52 10.93
C LEU A 77 -2.53 -8.07 10.98
N PHE A 78 -2.12 -7.49 9.87
CA PHE A 78 -1.64 -6.10 9.87
C PHE A 78 -2.63 -5.16 9.20
N ASP A 79 -3.94 -5.40 9.37
CA ASP A 79 -4.95 -4.61 8.68
C ASP A 79 -4.84 -3.13 8.97
N MET A 80 -4.65 -2.77 10.24
CA MET A 80 -4.59 -1.35 10.59
C MET A 80 -3.33 -0.70 10.06
N GLN A 81 -2.23 -1.47 10.02
CA GLN A 81 -0.99 -0.92 9.49
C GLN A 81 -1.09 -0.66 8.01
N VAL A 82 -1.80 -1.51 7.28
CA VAL A 82 -2.04 -1.26 5.86
C VAL A 82 -2.89 -0.02 5.69
N ALA A 83 -3.93 0.12 6.49
CA ALA A 83 -4.78 1.31 6.41
C ALA A 83 -3.98 2.57 6.72
N ARG A 84 -3.10 2.52 7.68
CA ARG A 84 -2.27 3.68 8.00
C ARG A 84 -1.33 4.01 6.85
N PHE A 85 -0.75 2.99 6.24
CA PHE A 85 0.10 3.23 5.08
C PHE A 85 -0.70 3.91 3.98
N PHE A 86 -1.89 3.41 3.70
CA PHE A 86 -2.73 4.01 2.66
C PHE A 86 -3.00 5.47 2.96
N SER A 87 -3.17 5.82 4.22
CA SER A 87 -3.49 7.20 4.58
C SER A 87 -2.32 8.15 4.34
N THR A 88 -1.12 7.63 4.12
CA THR A 88 0.02 8.47 3.82
C THR A 88 0.15 8.77 2.34
N LEU A 89 -0.63 8.12 1.51
CA LEU A 89 -0.53 8.31 0.06
C LEU A 89 -1.41 9.45 -0.39
N PRO A 90 -0.94 10.27 -1.33
CA PRO A 90 -1.80 11.32 -1.88
C PRO A 90 -2.98 10.70 -2.59
N SER A 91 -4.12 11.32 -2.44
CA SER A 91 -5.35 10.81 -3.02
C SER A 91 -5.37 11.05 -4.52
N ALA A 92 -5.74 10.04 -5.28
CA ALA A 92 -5.91 10.21 -6.70
C ALA A 92 -7.09 11.12 -7.00
N SER A 93 -8.10 11.05 -6.15
CA SER A 93 -9.26 11.94 -6.31
C SER A 93 -8.87 13.38 -6.17
N GLU A 94 -8.04 13.68 -5.18
CA GLU A 94 -7.57 15.04 -4.99
C GLU A 94 -6.76 15.49 -6.19
N ALA A 95 -5.86 14.64 -6.64
CA ALA A 95 -5.02 14.99 -7.76
C ALA A 95 -5.84 15.19 -9.03
N ALA A 96 -6.87 14.39 -9.20
CA ALA A 96 -7.72 14.53 -10.36
C ALA A 96 -8.63 15.72 -10.23
N ALA A 97 -9.09 16.00 -9.02
CA ALA A 97 -10.03 17.08 -8.82
C ALA A 97 -9.43 18.45 -9.11
N VAL A 98 -8.17 18.62 -8.74
CA VAL A 98 -7.55 19.91 -8.95
C VAL A 98 -7.55 20.34 -10.41
N PRO A 99 -7.09 19.49 -11.34
CA PRO A 99 -7.16 19.89 -12.74
C PRO A 99 -8.59 20.14 -13.21
N ALA A 100 -9.51 19.35 -12.73
CA ALA A 100 -10.89 19.53 -13.16
C ALA A 100 -11.43 20.88 -12.68
N GLU A 101 -11.13 21.22 -11.46
CA GLU A 101 -11.59 22.50 -10.93
C GLU A 101 -10.97 23.66 -11.67
N VAL A 102 -9.71 23.54 -11.97
CA VAL A 102 -9.04 24.59 -12.69
C VAL A 102 -9.63 24.75 -14.08
N SER A 103 -9.97 23.65 -14.69
CA SER A 103 -10.49 23.72 -16.04
C SER A 103 -11.94 24.17 -16.07
N ALA A 104 -12.61 24.10 -14.98
CA ALA A 104 -14.00 24.54 -14.94
C ALA A 104 -14.12 26.06 -14.85
#